data_c8868eff706031f970a21d1d794aa012
#
_entry.id   c8868eff706031f970a21d1d794aa012
#
_cell.length_a   1.000
_cell.length_b   1.000
_cell.length_c   1.000
_cell.angle_alpha   90.00
_cell.angle_beta   90.00
_cell.angle_gamma   90.00
#
_symmetry.space_group_name_H-M   'P 1'
#
loop_
_entity.id
_entity.type
_entity.pdbx_description
1 polymer ?
#
loop_
_entity_poly.entity_id
_entity_poly.type
_entity_poly.pdbx_seq_one_letter_code
_entity_poly.pdbx_strand_id
1 'polypeptide(L)'
;MHLVCSMDRNDPNGIDERSFQFFKDVLTFVETIPVAPKTKDIIEQLVDAAGSIGANREEARGASTRKEFIRYNEIALRSANESVRWLRACATKRFGSQKQCIVLLDEARQEARILGRIIVTSKQRDAENKAGSAT
;
A
#
# COMPACT_ATOMS: atom_id res chain seq x y z
N MET A 1 -4.87 15.96 -15.34
CA MET A 1 -5.29 15.57 -14.84
C MET A 1 -5.94 14.82 -14.01
N HIS A 2 -6.00 14.15 -13.71
CA HIS A 2 -6.69 13.50 -12.96
C HIS A 2 -6.96 13.70 -11.75
N LEU A 3 -6.52 14.26 -11.37
CA LEU A 3 -6.73 14.83 -10.10
C LEU A 3 -8.12 14.74 -9.61
N VAL A 4 -9.05 14.84 -10.49
CA VAL A 4 -10.46 14.67 -10.16
C VAL A 4 -10.72 13.31 -9.56
N CYS A 5 -10.01 12.29 -10.01
CA CYS A 5 -10.16 10.95 -9.46
C CYS A 5 -9.74 10.87 -8.00
N SER A 6 -8.74 11.66 -7.62
CA SER A 6 -8.29 11.67 -6.25
C SER A 6 -9.26 12.37 -5.30
N MET A 7 -10.26 13.02 -5.86
CA MET A 7 -11.29 13.69 -5.05
C MET A 7 -12.48 12.78 -4.75
N ASP A 8 -12.40 11.52 -5.13
CA ASP A 8 -13.42 10.55 -4.81
C ASP A 8 -13.61 10.48 -3.29
N ARG A 9 -14.83 10.62 -2.84
CA ARG A 9 -15.16 10.57 -1.41
C ARG A 9 -14.86 9.21 -0.79
N ASN A 10 -14.81 8.17 -1.62
CA ASN A 10 -14.51 6.82 -1.15
C ASN A 10 -13.01 6.53 -1.10
N ASP A 11 -12.17 7.50 -1.46
CA ASP A 11 -10.72 7.35 -1.44
C ASP A 11 -10.08 8.51 -0.67
N PRO A 12 -10.26 8.54 0.67
CA PRO A 12 -9.63 9.57 1.49
C PRO A 12 -8.13 9.58 1.25
N ASN A 13 -7.58 10.77 1.02
CA ASN A 13 -6.15 10.96 0.78
C ASN A 13 -5.65 10.38 -0.56
N GLY A 14 -6.56 9.93 -1.42
CA GLY A 14 -6.20 9.40 -2.73
C GLY A 14 -5.40 8.09 -2.68
N ILE A 15 -5.58 7.29 -1.63
CA ILE A 15 -4.76 6.08 -1.42
C ILE A 15 -4.94 5.06 -2.55
N ASP A 16 -6.15 4.93 -3.10
CA ASP A 16 -6.40 3.93 -4.14
C ASP A 16 -5.65 4.28 -5.43
N GLU A 17 -5.70 5.55 -5.84
CA GLU A 17 -4.95 5.98 -7.01
C GLU A 17 -3.44 5.99 -6.75
N ARG A 18 -3.03 6.41 -5.55
CA ARG A 18 -1.62 6.42 -5.18
C ARG A 18 -1.04 5.02 -5.18
N SER A 19 -1.77 4.02 -4.65
CA SER A 19 -1.26 2.65 -4.61
C SER A 19 -1.17 2.04 -5.99
N PHE A 20 -2.06 2.40 -6.90
CA PHE A 20 -1.97 1.95 -8.28
C PHE A 20 -0.76 2.57 -8.98
N GLN A 21 -0.54 3.87 -8.80
CA GLN A 21 0.64 4.54 -9.36
C GLN A 21 1.94 3.97 -8.77
N PHE A 22 1.94 3.72 -7.47
CA PHE A 22 3.08 3.09 -6.80
C PHE A 22 3.40 1.73 -7.43
N PHE A 23 2.38 0.91 -7.66
CA PHE A 23 2.56 -0.39 -8.30
C PHE A 23 3.18 -0.25 -9.69
N LYS A 24 2.67 0.68 -10.50
CA LYS A 24 3.22 0.93 -11.84
C LYS A 24 4.69 1.38 -11.76
N ASP A 25 4.99 2.24 -10.80
CA ASP A 25 6.35 2.75 -10.63
C ASP A 25 7.31 1.65 -10.15
N VAL A 26 6.81 0.73 -9.32
CA VAL A 26 7.59 -0.45 -8.91
C VAL A 26 7.90 -1.33 -10.13
N LEU A 27 6.91 -1.54 -11.01
CA LEU A 27 7.13 -2.33 -12.22
C LEU A 27 8.23 -1.69 -13.10
N THR A 28 8.24 -0.36 -13.20
CA THR A 28 9.29 0.36 -13.92
C THR A 28 10.64 0.24 -13.22
N PHE A 29 10.65 0.37 -11.90
CA PHE A 29 11.87 0.28 -11.12
C PHE A 29 12.54 -1.08 -11.25
N VAL A 30 11.78 -2.17 -11.15
CA VAL A 30 12.37 -3.51 -11.20
C VAL A 30 13.02 -3.81 -12.55
N GLU A 31 12.62 -3.11 -13.61
CA GLU A 31 13.28 -3.23 -14.90
C GLU A 31 14.73 -2.73 -14.85
N THR A 32 15.06 -1.89 -13.87
CA THR A 32 16.43 -1.39 -13.69
C THR A 32 17.31 -2.32 -12.87
N ILE A 33 16.75 -3.41 -12.34
CA ILE A 33 17.51 -4.39 -11.56
C ILE A 33 17.97 -5.53 -12.48
N PRO A 34 19.29 -5.79 -12.59
CA PRO A 34 19.75 -6.92 -13.37
C PRO A 34 19.22 -8.23 -12.79
N VAL A 35 18.63 -9.06 -13.62
CA VAL A 35 18.08 -10.35 -13.20
C VAL A 35 19.22 -11.32 -12.92
N ALA A 36 19.22 -11.85 -11.70
CA ALA A 36 20.24 -12.81 -11.24
C ALA A 36 19.57 -13.69 -10.19
N PRO A 37 20.16 -14.86 -9.87
CA PRO A 37 19.56 -15.72 -8.85
C PRO A 37 19.24 -15.00 -7.53
N LYS A 38 20.12 -14.09 -7.09
CA LYS A 38 19.92 -13.39 -5.82
C LYS A 38 18.93 -12.21 -5.90
N THR A 39 18.65 -11.68 -7.10
CA THR A 39 17.73 -10.57 -7.26
C THR A 39 16.35 -11.00 -7.68
N LYS A 40 16.23 -12.17 -8.29
CA LYS A 40 14.96 -12.69 -8.80
C LYS A 40 13.88 -12.74 -7.72
N ASP A 41 14.21 -13.29 -6.56
CA ASP A 41 13.25 -13.44 -5.47
C ASP A 41 12.83 -12.09 -4.91
N ILE A 42 13.80 -11.16 -4.79
CA ILE A 42 13.50 -9.81 -4.29
C ILE A 42 12.56 -9.09 -5.24
N ILE A 43 12.79 -9.21 -6.55
CA ILE A 43 11.91 -8.60 -7.55
C ILE A 43 10.50 -9.14 -7.42
N GLU A 44 10.34 -10.46 -7.35
CA GLU A 44 9.03 -11.10 -7.23
C GLU A 44 8.31 -10.65 -5.96
N GLN A 45 9.01 -10.66 -4.83
CA GLN A 45 8.43 -10.26 -3.54
C GLN A 45 8.00 -8.80 -3.55
N LEU A 46 8.80 -7.93 -4.12
CA LEU A 46 8.47 -6.50 -4.19
C LEU A 46 7.26 -6.26 -5.09
N VAL A 47 7.21 -6.87 -6.26
CA VAL A 47 6.09 -6.73 -7.18
C VAL A 47 4.81 -7.24 -6.54
N ASP A 48 4.85 -8.41 -5.91
CA ASP A 48 3.69 -8.98 -5.23
C ASP A 48 3.20 -8.07 -4.10
N ALA A 49 4.11 -7.58 -3.27
CA ALA A 49 3.74 -6.70 -2.16
C ALA A 49 3.13 -5.40 -2.67
N ALA A 50 3.75 -4.77 -3.66
CA ALA A 50 3.27 -3.50 -4.19
C ALA A 50 1.88 -3.65 -4.83
N GLY A 51 1.65 -4.73 -5.57
CA GLY A 51 0.34 -4.98 -6.18
C GLY A 51 -0.74 -5.32 -5.17
N SER A 52 -0.36 -5.94 -4.07
CA SER A 52 -1.30 -6.36 -3.03
C SER A 52 -1.90 -5.18 -2.25
N ILE A 53 -1.23 -4.04 -2.18
CA ILE A 53 -1.79 -2.86 -1.50
C ILE A 53 -3.12 -2.47 -2.13
N GLY A 54 -3.11 -2.19 -3.42
CA GLY A 54 -4.30 -1.76 -4.14
C GLY A 54 -5.35 -2.84 -4.23
N ALA A 55 -4.94 -4.10 -4.43
CA ALA A 55 -5.87 -5.22 -4.50
C ALA A 55 -6.68 -5.35 -3.21
N ASN A 56 -6.04 -5.20 -2.06
CA ASN A 56 -6.74 -5.28 -0.77
C ASN A 56 -7.56 -4.03 -0.48
N ARG A 57 -7.15 -2.87 -0.99
CA ARG A 57 -8.00 -1.68 -0.92
C ARG A 57 -9.29 -1.86 -1.71
N GLU A 58 -9.22 -2.48 -2.88
CA GLU A 58 -10.44 -2.79 -3.65
C GLU A 58 -11.35 -3.72 -2.87
N GLU A 59 -10.79 -4.75 -2.23
CA GLU A 59 -11.57 -5.65 -1.38
C GLU A 59 -12.21 -4.91 -0.21
N ALA A 60 -11.45 -4.00 0.43
CA ALA A 60 -11.98 -3.20 1.52
C ALA A 60 -13.18 -2.35 1.09
N ARG A 61 -13.09 -1.74 -0.09
CA ARG A 61 -14.17 -0.89 -0.60
C ARG A 61 -15.42 -1.69 -0.92
N GLY A 62 -15.28 -2.96 -1.29
CA GLY A 62 -16.40 -3.84 -1.54
C GLY A 62 -16.90 -4.59 -0.32
N ALA A 63 -16.29 -4.37 0.83
CA ALA A 63 -16.63 -5.10 2.05
C ALA A 63 -18.05 -4.78 2.53
N SER A 64 -18.76 -5.81 2.99
CA SER A 64 -20.14 -5.66 3.45
C SER A 64 -20.23 -5.31 4.94
N THR A 65 -19.13 -5.46 5.69
CA THR A 65 -19.10 -5.15 7.12
C THR A 65 -17.90 -4.28 7.46
N ARG A 66 -17.99 -3.55 8.58
CA ARG A 66 -16.87 -2.77 9.10
C ARG A 66 -15.68 -3.67 9.45
N LYS A 67 -15.96 -4.82 10.00
CA LYS A 67 -14.94 -5.79 10.38
C LYS A 67 -14.12 -6.23 9.16
N GLU A 68 -14.79 -6.54 8.06
CA GLU A 68 -14.11 -6.92 6.81
C GLU A 68 -13.33 -5.75 6.23
N PHE A 69 -13.90 -4.54 6.26
CA PHE A 69 -13.23 -3.34 5.80
C PHE A 69 -11.90 -3.15 6.53
N ILE A 70 -11.93 -3.26 7.86
CA ILE A 70 -10.74 -3.13 8.69
C ILE A 70 -9.72 -4.22 8.33
N ARG A 71 -10.18 -5.46 8.20
CA ARG A 71 -9.30 -6.59 7.91
C ARG A 71 -8.56 -6.41 6.59
N TYR A 72 -9.25 -6.01 5.53
CA TYR A 72 -8.59 -5.81 4.23
C TYR A 72 -7.62 -4.63 4.27
N ASN A 73 -7.92 -3.58 5.01
CA ASN A 73 -6.98 -2.48 5.20
C ASN A 73 -5.74 -2.93 6.00
N GLU A 74 -5.90 -3.82 6.95
CA GLU A 74 -4.77 -4.38 7.70
C GLU A 74 -3.86 -5.20 6.78
N ILE A 75 -4.43 -5.95 5.85
CA ILE A 75 -3.64 -6.69 4.86
C ILE A 75 -2.91 -5.72 3.93
N ALA A 76 -3.59 -4.65 3.49
CA ALA A 76 -2.97 -3.63 2.67
C ALA A 76 -1.80 -2.96 3.40
N LEU A 77 -1.96 -2.66 4.69
CA LEU A 77 -0.88 -2.09 5.51
C LEU A 77 0.30 -3.04 5.59
N ARG A 78 0.04 -4.32 5.80
CA ARG A 78 1.11 -5.33 5.83
C ARG A 78 1.87 -5.34 4.51
N SER A 79 1.16 -5.25 3.40
CA SER A 79 1.77 -5.24 2.06
C SER A 79 2.61 -3.97 1.85
N ALA A 80 2.16 -2.83 2.35
CA ALA A 80 2.94 -1.59 2.30
C ALA A 80 4.24 -1.74 3.10
N ASN A 81 4.17 -2.31 4.28
CA ASN A 81 5.35 -2.56 5.12
C ASN A 81 6.30 -3.56 4.47
N GLU A 82 5.79 -4.58 3.80
CA GLU A 82 6.61 -5.51 3.04
C GLU A 82 7.32 -4.79 1.89
N SER A 83 6.61 -3.89 1.20
CA SER A 83 7.22 -3.09 0.13
C SER A 83 8.38 -2.25 0.67
N VAL A 84 8.21 -1.64 1.84
CA VAL A 84 9.28 -0.89 2.51
C VAL A 84 10.48 -1.80 2.74
N ARG A 85 10.24 -3.02 3.23
CA ARG A 85 11.31 -3.98 3.52
C ARG A 85 12.13 -4.30 2.26
N TRP A 86 11.47 -4.63 1.17
CA TRP A 86 12.16 -4.99 -0.06
C TRP A 86 12.87 -3.81 -0.70
N LEU A 87 12.27 -2.62 -0.64
CA LEU A 87 12.90 -1.41 -1.16
C LEU A 87 14.12 -1.03 -0.32
N ARG A 88 14.06 -1.21 1.01
CA ARG A 88 15.24 -1.01 1.87
C ARG A 88 16.38 -1.95 1.49
N ALA A 89 16.06 -3.20 1.16
CA ALA A 89 17.06 -4.14 0.70
C ALA A 89 17.71 -3.66 -0.61
N CYS A 90 16.89 -3.17 -1.56
CA CYS A 90 17.40 -2.63 -2.82
C CYS A 90 18.27 -1.40 -2.59
N ALA A 91 17.89 -0.54 -1.64
CA ALA A 91 18.67 0.64 -1.31
C ALA A 91 20.02 0.27 -0.70
N THR A 92 20.02 -0.67 0.24
CA THR A 92 21.23 -1.12 0.95
C THR A 92 22.21 -1.84 0.02
N LYS A 93 21.68 -2.71 -0.82
CA LYS A 93 22.50 -3.49 -1.75
C LYS A 93 22.74 -2.78 -3.07
N ARG A 94 22.12 -1.62 -3.25
CA ARG A 94 22.24 -0.79 -4.45
C ARG A 94 21.78 -1.54 -5.71
N PHE A 95 20.67 -2.27 -5.58
CA PHE A 95 20.03 -2.94 -6.71
C PHE A 95 19.14 -1.94 -7.45
N GLY A 96 19.36 -1.80 -8.74
CA GLY A 96 18.55 -0.96 -9.60
C GLY A 96 18.85 0.53 -9.44
N SER A 97 17.96 1.34 -10.01
CA SER A 97 18.08 2.81 -9.96
C SER A 97 17.88 3.31 -8.53
N GLN A 98 18.94 3.83 -7.93
CA GLN A 98 18.85 4.35 -6.55
C GLN A 98 18.00 5.60 -6.48
N LYS A 99 17.96 6.41 -7.53
CA LYS A 99 17.10 7.57 -7.61
C LYS A 99 15.63 7.18 -7.52
N GLN A 100 15.22 6.17 -8.29
CA GLN A 100 13.86 5.66 -8.25
C GLN A 100 13.56 4.97 -6.91
N CYS A 101 14.51 4.21 -6.41
CA CYS A 101 14.35 3.47 -5.16
C CYS A 101 14.02 4.39 -3.98
N ILE A 102 14.72 5.52 -3.86
CA ILE A 102 14.51 6.47 -2.77
C ILE A 102 13.09 7.05 -2.83
N VAL A 103 12.62 7.40 -4.02
CA VAL A 103 11.27 7.94 -4.20
C VAL A 103 10.21 6.89 -3.82
N LEU A 104 10.41 5.65 -4.28
CA LEU A 104 9.47 4.57 -3.97
C LEU A 104 9.44 4.23 -2.50
N LEU A 105 10.59 4.23 -1.85
CA LEU A 105 10.69 3.95 -0.42
C LEU A 105 9.90 5.00 0.39
N ASP A 106 10.04 6.26 0.02
CA ASP A 106 9.30 7.34 0.67
C ASP A 106 7.79 7.18 0.44
N GLU A 107 7.38 6.87 -0.78
CA GLU A 107 5.97 6.67 -1.10
C GLU A 107 5.37 5.48 -0.33
N ALA A 108 6.09 4.37 -0.26
CA ALA A 108 5.63 3.20 0.49
C ALA A 108 5.41 3.52 1.96
N ARG A 109 6.31 4.30 2.56
CA ARG A 109 6.17 4.73 3.95
C ARG A 109 4.97 5.65 4.15
N GLN A 110 4.70 6.52 3.19
CA GLN A 110 3.52 7.39 3.25
C GLN A 110 2.24 6.58 3.16
N GLU A 111 2.18 5.61 2.25
CA GLU A 111 1.00 4.75 2.11
C GLU A 111 0.76 3.93 3.38
N ALA A 112 1.82 3.43 4.01
CA ALA A 112 1.68 2.72 5.28
C ALA A 112 1.06 3.62 6.35
N ARG A 113 1.47 4.89 6.43
CA ARG A 113 0.91 5.84 7.38
C ARG A 113 -0.55 6.15 7.10
N ILE A 114 -0.91 6.31 5.83
CA ILE A 114 -2.30 6.56 5.43
C ILE A 114 -3.18 5.38 5.82
N LEU A 115 -2.75 4.17 5.50
CA LEU A 115 -3.49 2.95 5.83
C LEU A 115 -3.63 2.78 7.34
N GLY A 116 -2.58 3.08 8.09
CA GLY A 116 -2.63 3.05 9.55
C GLY A 116 -3.70 3.98 10.10
N ARG A 117 -3.82 5.19 9.56
CA ARG A 117 -4.84 6.14 9.99
C ARG A 117 -6.25 5.67 9.63
N ILE A 118 -6.42 5.10 8.45
CA ILE A 118 -7.72 4.55 8.04
C ILE A 118 -8.15 3.47 9.02
N ILE A 119 -7.24 2.59 9.40
CA ILE A 119 -7.52 1.49 10.34
C ILE A 119 -7.91 2.03 11.71
N VAL A 120 -7.13 2.96 12.25
CA VAL A 120 -7.39 3.56 13.57
C VAL A 120 -8.75 4.24 13.58
N THR A 121 -9.03 5.06 12.56
CA THR A 121 -10.32 5.76 12.45
C THR A 121 -11.49 4.78 12.37
N SER A 122 -11.33 3.71 11.58
CA SER A 122 -12.37 2.71 11.40
C SER A 122 -12.64 1.94 12.69
N LYS A 123 -11.59 1.61 13.45
CA LYS A 123 -11.75 0.93 14.74
C LYS A 123 -12.42 1.83 15.76
N GLN A 124 -12.12 3.12 15.76
CA GLN A 124 -12.78 4.08 16.65
C GLN A 124 -14.28 4.18 16.34
N ARG A 125 -14.64 4.28 15.06
CA ARG A 125 -16.04 4.33 14.64
C ARG A 125 -16.78 3.06 14.99
N ASP A 126 -16.13 1.91 14.84
CA ASP A 126 -16.71 0.62 15.19
C ASP A 126 -17.01 0.55 16.69
N ALA A 127 -16.08 1.01 17.52
CA ALA A 127 -16.24 1.06 18.97
C ALA A 127 -17.38 2.01 19.37
N GLU A 128 -17.45 3.18 18.75
CA GLU A 128 -18.53 4.14 19.01
C GLU A 128 -19.91 3.60 18.64
N ASN A 129 -19.98 2.92 17.48
CA ASN A 129 -21.23 2.32 17.03
C ASN A 129 -21.69 1.22 17.99
N LYS A 130 -20.79 0.39 18.49
CA LYS A 130 -21.10 -0.65 19.46
C LYS A 130 -21.56 -0.05 20.79
N ALA A 131 -20.90 1.00 21.26
CA ALA A 131 -21.30 1.69 22.47
C ALA A 131 -22.69 2.32 22.33
N GLY A 132 -22.96 2.95 21.15
CA GLY A 132 -24.26 3.54 20.88
C GLY A 132 -25.38 2.52 20.83
N SER A 133 -25.13 1.31 20.29
CA SER A 133 -26.14 0.27 20.20
C SER A 133 -26.39 -0.42 21.55
N ALA A 134 -25.48 -0.27 22.51
CA ALA A 134 -25.64 -0.82 23.84
C ALA A 134 -26.58 0.02 24.72
N THR A 135 -26.86 1.23 24.30
CA THR A 135 -27.81 2.10 25.03
C THR A 135 -29.18 2.06 24.38
#